data_605b6be302af7780d7003af630b41dee
#
_entry.id   605b6be302af7780d7003af630b41dee
#
_cell.length_a   1.000
_cell.length_b   1.000
_cell.length_c   1.000
_cell.angle_alpha   90.00
_cell.angle_beta   90.00
_cell.angle_gamma   90.00
#
_symmetry.space_group_name_H-M   'P 1'
#
loop_
_entity.id
_entity.type
_entity.pdbx_description
1 polymer ?
#
loop_
_entity_poly.entity_id
_entity_poly.type
_entity_poly.pdbx_seq_one_letter_code
_entity_poly.pdbx_strand_id
1 'polypeptide(L)'
;MPNPVEDSGDFAAILAFWRDAGVDEAMEDAAVDRYAASAALAARSAARPAGSPAPARPSAPAPQPARMPGANAAAPSLAVPLESPAAIEDARAVAAAAGSLDALRAAIESFDGCALKRTAKNTVFADGNPDAPVMVIGEAPGADEDRLGKPFVGVSGQLLDRMLELIGLDRATGFYITNILPWRPPGNRTPTSAEIALCLPFVERHIALVRPKMIVLAGGVAAKTILSTSDGIMKTRGRWFDYRPDGLETPVPTIAIFHPAYLLRSPAQKREAWRDLLSIGEKLDQLTAG
;
A
#
# COMPACT_ATOMS: atom_id res chain seq x y z
N MET A 1 -26.70 27.40 -39.03
CA MET A 1 -25.66 26.68 -38.29
C MET A 1 -25.89 26.94 -36.83
N PRO A 2 -26.37 26.00 -36.02
CA PRO A 2 -26.53 26.23 -34.59
C PRO A 2 -25.15 26.32 -33.91
N ASN A 3 -25.03 27.23 -32.97
CA ASN A 3 -23.83 27.51 -32.17
C ASN A 3 -23.61 26.36 -31.18
N PRO A 4 -22.40 25.72 -31.07
CA PRO A 4 -22.19 24.50 -30.27
C PRO A 4 -21.89 24.73 -28.77
N VAL A 5 -22.37 25.81 -28.16
CA VAL A 5 -22.03 26.20 -26.78
C VAL A 5 -23.28 26.35 -25.91
N GLU A 6 -24.17 25.36 -25.90
CA GLU A 6 -25.34 25.39 -24.98
C GLU A 6 -25.55 24.10 -24.18
N ASP A 7 -24.47 23.29 -23.95
CA ASP A 7 -24.62 22.20 -22.98
C ASP A 7 -23.52 22.28 -21.91
N SER A 8 -23.77 23.11 -20.88
CA SER A 8 -22.86 23.27 -19.73
C SER A 8 -22.69 22.00 -18.88
N GLY A 9 -23.53 20.99 -19.09
CA GLY A 9 -23.43 19.68 -18.44
C GLY A 9 -22.26 18.85 -18.96
N ASP A 10 -21.95 18.99 -20.24
CA ASP A 10 -20.90 18.22 -20.92
C ASP A 10 -19.49 18.74 -20.59
N PHE A 11 -19.33 20.04 -20.37
CA PHE A 11 -18.06 20.65 -19.99
C PHE A 11 -17.54 20.18 -18.62
N ALA A 12 -18.40 20.02 -17.64
CA ALA A 12 -18.01 19.55 -16.33
C ALA A 12 -17.54 18.08 -16.37
N ALA A 13 -18.20 17.25 -17.18
CA ALA A 13 -17.81 15.86 -17.41
C ALA A 13 -16.47 15.76 -18.16
N ILE A 14 -16.25 16.60 -19.17
CA ILE A 14 -14.99 16.69 -19.93
C ILE A 14 -13.85 17.15 -19.01
N LEU A 15 -14.04 18.18 -18.20
CA LEU A 15 -13.03 18.64 -17.26
C LEU A 15 -12.74 17.60 -16.17
N ALA A 16 -13.75 16.88 -15.68
CA ALA A 16 -13.58 15.77 -14.76
C ALA A 16 -12.76 14.64 -15.40
N PHE A 17 -13.06 14.26 -16.63
CA PHE A 17 -12.31 13.27 -17.40
C PHE A 17 -10.85 13.69 -17.58
N TRP A 18 -10.56 14.92 -17.99
CA TRP A 18 -9.19 15.41 -18.16
C TRP A 18 -8.43 15.47 -16.84
N ARG A 19 -9.09 15.92 -15.76
CA ARG A 19 -8.51 15.90 -14.42
C ARG A 19 -8.18 14.47 -13.98
N ASP A 20 -9.09 13.52 -14.18
CA ASP A 20 -8.92 12.11 -13.81
C ASP A 20 -7.86 11.42 -14.71
N ALA A 21 -7.69 11.91 -15.95
CA ALA A 21 -6.58 11.52 -16.83
C ALA A 21 -5.23 12.15 -16.44
N GLY A 22 -5.20 12.98 -15.38
CA GLY A 22 -3.98 13.60 -14.86
C GLY A 22 -3.59 14.91 -15.54
N VAL A 23 -4.52 15.56 -16.25
CA VAL A 23 -4.36 16.93 -16.76
C VAL A 23 -4.80 17.87 -15.65
N ASP A 24 -3.85 18.37 -14.89
CA ASP A 24 -4.07 19.24 -13.73
C ASP A 24 -3.85 20.73 -14.02
N GLU A 25 -3.44 21.07 -15.25
CA GLU A 25 -3.24 22.44 -15.70
C GLU A 25 -3.93 22.70 -17.05
N ALA A 26 -4.75 23.75 -17.10
CA ALA A 26 -5.22 24.30 -18.36
C ALA A 26 -4.07 25.08 -19.01
N MET A 27 -3.77 24.77 -20.28
CA MET A 27 -2.82 25.58 -21.07
C MET A 27 -3.57 26.79 -21.64
N GLU A 28 -3.09 27.99 -21.35
CA GLU A 28 -3.57 29.21 -21.98
C GLU A 28 -2.92 29.37 -23.37
N ASP A 29 -3.59 30.03 -24.30
CA ASP A 29 -3.10 30.27 -25.65
C ASP A 29 -1.84 31.18 -25.69
N ALA A 30 -1.54 31.85 -24.59
CA ALA A 30 -0.34 32.66 -24.40
C ALA A 30 0.56 32.04 -23.34
N ALA A 31 1.88 32.01 -23.60
CA ALA A 31 2.85 31.53 -22.63
C ALA A 31 2.83 32.37 -21.35
N VAL A 32 2.53 31.75 -20.21
CA VAL A 32 2.53 32.41 -18.89
C VAL A 32 3.95 32.38 -18.33
N ASP A 33 4.50 33.57 -18.03
CA ASP A 33 5.74 33.69 -17.25
C ASP A 33 5.47 33.28 -15.80
N ARG A 34 5.76 32.04 -15.48
CA ARG A 34 5.55 31.46 -14.14
C ARG A 34 6.45 32.05 -13.08
N TYR A 35 7.61 32.61 -13.46
CA TYR A 35 8.49 33.31 -12.52
C TYR A 35 7.88 34.63 -12.11
N ALA A 36 7.33 35.40 -13.05
CA ALA A 36 6.60 36.63 -12.76
C ALA A 36 5.32 36.38 -11.95
N ALA A 37 4.57 35.33 -12.27
CA ALA A 37 3.36 34.92 -11.54
C ALA A 37 3.67 34.51 -10.11
N SER A 38 4.73 33.73 -9.88
CA SER A 38 5.19 33.32 -8.54
C SER A 38 5.69 34.52 -7.72
N ALA A 39 6.40 35.45 -8.32
CA ALA A 39 6.86 36.69 -7.67
C ALA A 39 5.68 37.55 -7.26
N ALA A 40 4.64 37.67 -8.10
CA ALA A 40 3.42 38.42 -7.77
C ALA A 40 2.63 37.77 -6.65
N LEU A 41 2.58 36.43 -6.57
CA LEU A 41 1.93 35.69 -5.48
C LEU A 41 2.69 35.89 -4.14
N ALA A 42 4.02 35.84 -4.18
CA ALA A 42 4.87 36.11 -3.01
C ALA A 42 4.71 37.54 -2.51
N ALA A 43 4.65 38.53 -3.42
CA ALA A 43 4.39 39.93 -3.06
C ALA A 43 3.02 40.15 -2.43
N ARG A 44 1.98 39.49 -2.92
CA ARG A 44 0.62 39.51 -2.34
C ARG A 44 0.59 38.85 -0.95
N SER A 45 1.33 37.78 -0.73
CA SER A 45 1.45 37.14 0.58
C SER A 45 2.18 38.02 1.61
N ALA A 46 3.21 38.75 1.17
CA ALA A 46 3.96 39.70 2.00
C ALA A 46 3.17 40.96 2.33
N ALA A 47 2.20 41.36 1.49
CA ALA A 47 1.36 42.55 1.67
C ALA A 47 0.12 42.31 2.55
N ARG A 48 -0.12 41.11 3.08
CA ARG A 48 -1.14 40.89 4.13
C ARG A 48 -0.69 41.53 5.43
N PRO A 49 -1.44 42.48 6.00
CA PRO A 49 -1.08 43.06 7.27
C PRO A 49 -1.03 41.95 8.33
N ALA A 50 0.09 41.91 9.06
CA ALA A 50 0.25 41.04 10.22
C ALA A 50 -0.90 41.36 11.19
N GLY A 51 -1.78 40.40 11.41
CA GLY A 51 -2.83 40.53 12.42
C GLY A 51 -2.18 40.79 13.78
N SER A 52 -2.80 41.67 14.55
CA SER A 52 -2.39 42.06 15.89
C SER A 52 -1.93 40.87 16.73
N PRO A 53 -0.85 41.05 17.53
CA PRO A 53 -0.39 39.99 18.41
C PRO A 53 -1.48 39.63 19.42
N ALA A 54 -1.79 38.36 19.52
CA ALA A 54 -2.66 37.83 20.55
C ALA A 54 -2.07 38.14 21.94
N PRO A 55 -2.91 38.50 22.95
CA PRO A 55 -2.41 38.80 24.28
C PRO A 55 -1.67 37.59 24.86
N ALA A 56 -0.48 37.87 25.40
CA ALA A 56 0.37 36.90 26.07
C ALA A 56 -0.41 36.24 27.22
N ARG A 57 -0.58 34.93 27.19
CA ARG A 57 -1.02 34.15 28.33
C ARG A 57 0.07 34.21 29.41
N PRO A 58 -0.26 34.45 30.68
CA PRO A 58 0.71 34.38 31.76
C PRO A 58 1.27 32.97 31.88
N SER A 59 2.60 32.88 31.93
CA SER A 59 3.33 31.65 32.16
C SER A 59 2.97 31.09 33.52
N ALA A 60 2.38 29.90 33.57
CA ALA A 60 2.24 29.16 34.81
C ALA A 60 3.62 28.65 35.27
N PRO A 61 3.94 28.69 36.57
CA PRO A 61 5.23 28.19 37.08
C PRO A 61 5.35 26.70 36.87
N ALA A 62 6.55 26.24 36.49
CA ALA A 62 6.88 24.85 36.29
C ALA A 62 6.58 24.01 37.53
N PRO A 63 5.92 22.86 37.43
CA PRO A 63 5.73 21.97 38.56
C PRO A 63 7.05 21.37 39.00
N GLN A 64 7.41 21.57 40.29
CA GLN A 64 8.50 20.86 40.93
C GLN A 64 8.19 19.35 41.01
N PRO A 65 9.17 18.46 40.90
CA PRO A 65 8.92 17.03 41.00
C PRO A 65 8.56 16.66 42.45
N ALA A 66 7.31 16.29 42.68
CA ALA A 66 6.88 15.69 43.92
C ALA A 66 7.55 14.31 44.10
N ARG A 67 8.37 14.17 45.15
CA ARG A 67 8.83 12.87 45.64
C ARG A 67 7.61 12.06 46.09
N MET A 68 7.27 11.00 45.40
CA MET A 68 6.30 10.00 45.88
C MET A 68 7.03 8.96 46.74
N PRO A 69 6.44 8.55 47.89
CA PRO A 69 6.94 7.43 48.66
C PRO A 69 6.72 6.12 47.93
N GLY A 70 7.67 5.20 48.03
CA GLY A 70 7.61 3.88 47.42
C GLY A 70 6.41 3.09 47.86
N ALA A 71 5.69 2.58 46.89
CA ALA A 71 4.82 1.41 47.03
C ALA A 71 5.23 0.41 45.96
N ASN A 72 5.97 -0.56 46.42
CA ASN A 72 6.31 -1.78 45.70
C ASN A 72 5.01 -2.60 45.55
N ALA A 73 4.34 -2.53 44.42
CA ALA A 73 3.35 -3.48 44.01
C ALA A 73 3.72 -3.93 42.60
N ALA A 74 4.39 -5.06 42.52
CA ALA A 74 4.64 -5.77 41.28
C ALA A 74 3.30 -6.15 40.66
N ALA A 75 2.84 -5.33 39.68
CA ALA A 75 1.84 -5.79 38.75
C ALA A 75 2.47 -6.85 37.83
N PRO A 76 1.80 -7.96 37.52
CA PRO A 76 2.35 -8.96 36.62
C PRO A 76 2.58 -8.32 35.26
N SER A 77 3.83 -8.13 34.91
CA SER A 77 4.27 -7.72 33.57
C SER A 77 3.94 -8.87 32.61
N LEU A 78 2.78 -8.79 31.96
CA LEU A 78 2.53 -9.53 30.71
C LEU A 78 3.23 -8.79 29.56
N ALA A 79 4.50 -8.53 29.71
CA ALA A 79 5.35 -8.12 28.61
C ALA A 79 5.93 -9.41 27.99
N VAL A 80 5.16 -10.12 27.20
CA VAL A 80 5.72 -10.93 26.15
C VAL A 80 6.36 -9.93 25.18
N PRO A 81 7.66 -10.02 24.89
CA PRO A 81 8.26 -9.21 23.84
C PRO A 81 7.61 -9.60 22.52
N LEU A 82 6.77 -8.74 21.98
CA LEU A 82 5.89 -8.99 20.83
C LEU A 82 6.62 -9.21 19.51
N GLU A 83 7.93 -9.29 19.53
CA GLU A 83 8.79 -9.42 18.34
C GLU A 83 9.99 -10.32 18.67
N SER A 84 9.77 -11.36 19.48
CA SER A 84 10.82 -12.32 19.83
C SER A 84 11.01 -13.36 18.71
N PRO A 85 12.19 -13.97 18.59
CA PRO A 85 12.40 -15.12 17.70
C PRO A 85 11.36 -16.24 17.93
N ALA A 86 10.93 -16.45 19.16
CA ALA A 86 9.88 -17.41 19.49
C ALA A 86 8.52 -17.07 18.83
N ALA A 87 8.15 -15.81 18.78
CA ALA A 87 6.90 -15.39 18.11
C ALA A 87 6.95 -15.62 16.59
N ILE A 88 8.11 -15.50 15.96
CA ILE A 88 8.29 -15.79 14.53
C ILE A 88 8.17 -17.32 14.29
N GLU A 89 8.74 -18.16 15.15
CA GLU A 89 8.60 -19.61 15.05
C GLU A 89 7.14 -20.06 15.29
N ASP A 90 6.44 -19.43 16.22
CA ASP A 90 5.00 -19.67 16.44
C ASP A 90 4.19 -19.28 15.19
N ALA A 91 4.46 -18.11 14.58
CA ALA A 91 3.82 -17.69 13.34
C ALA A 91 4.07 -18.69 12.20
N ARG A 92 5.30 -19.21 12.10
CA ARG A 92 5.67 -20.21 11.10
C ARG A 92 4.93 -21.53 11.32
N ALA A 93 4.87 -22.01 12.58
CA ALA A 93 4.15 -23.24 12.92
C ALA A 93 2.62 -23.09 12.64
N VAL A 94 2.04 -21.95 13.02
CA VAL A 94 0.63 -21.65 12.81
C VAL A 94 0.32 -21.54 11.30
N ALA A 95 1.16 -20.88 10.53
CA ALA A 95 1.00 -20.77 9.08
C ALA A 95 1.11 -22.13 8.39
N ALA A 96 2.12 -22.93 8.75
CA ALA A 96 2.35 -24.26 8.16
C ALA A 96 1.20 -25.24 8.41
N ALA A 97 0.53 -25.15 9.55
CA ALA A 97 -0.63 -25.98 9.91
C ALA A 97 -1.88 -25.69 9.06
N ALA A 98 -1.99 -24.52 8.43
CA ALA A 98 -3.14 -24.14 7.64
C ALA A 98 -3.17 -24.88 6.29
N GLY A 99 -4.11 -25.80 6.11
CA GLY A 99 -4.25 -26.61 4.87
C GLY A 99 -5.07 -25.94 3.77
N SER A 100 -5.74 -24.81 4.03
CA SER A 100 -6.57 -24.07 3.08
C SER A 100 -6.51 -22.57 3.33
N LEU A 101 -7.01 -21.75 2.41
CA LEU A 101 -7.11 -20.30 2.58
C LEU A 101 -8.02 -19.92 3.76
N ASP A 102 -9.13 -20.64 3.96
CA ASP A 102 -10.01 -20.41 5.10
C ASP A 102 -9.34 -20.76 6.44
N ALA A 103 -8.58 -21.86 6.47
CA ALA A 103 -7.79 -22.22 7.63
C ALA A 103 -6.69 -21.19 7.92
N LEU A 104 -6.04 -20.66 6.87
CA LEU A 104 -5.03 -19.62 7.00
C LEU A 104 -5.63 -18.31 7.51
N ARG A 105 -6.80 -17.93 7.01
CA ARG A 105 -7.55 -16.75 7.49
C ARG A 105 -7.86 -16.90 8.99
N ALA A 106 -8.45 -18.02 9.39
CA ALA A 106 -8.77 -18.28 10.79
C ALA A 106 -7.51 -18.29 11.69
N ALA A 107 -6.40 -18.83 11.17
CA ALA A 107 -5.11 -18.86 11.86
C ALA A 107 -4.57 -17.43 12.09
N ILE A 108 -4.61 -16.56 11.07
CA ILE A 108 -4.21 -15.16 11.19
C ILE A 108 -5.14 -14.42 12.16
N GLU A 109 -6.45 -14.58 12.04
CA GLU A 109 -7.44 -13.94 12.91
C GLU A 109 -7.32 -14.36 14.39
N SER A 110 -6.86 -15.57 14.66
CA SER A 110 -6.60 -16.06 16.03
C SER A 110 -5.20 -15.74 16.55
N PHE A 111 -4.25 -15.40 15.69
CA PHE A 111 -2.86 -15.15 16.06
C PHE A 111 -2.69 -13.83 16.83
N ASP A 112 -2.24 -13.89 18.08
CA ASP A 112 -2.08 -12.74 18.98
C ASP A 112 -0.64 -12.25 19.15
N GLY A 113 0.31 -12.85 18.43
CA GLY A 113 1.75 -12.52 18.50
C GLY A 113 2.13 -11.17 17.89
N CYS A 114 1.23 -10.48 17.17
CA CYS A 114 1.51 -9.20 16.52
C CYS A 114 0.79 -8.03 17.22
N ALA A 115 1.56 -7.00 17.61
CA ALA A 115 1.00 -5.80 18.25
C ALA A 115 0.03 -5.04 17.35
N LEU A 116 0.23 -5.06 16.04
CA LEU A 116 -0.61 -4.36 15.06
C LEU A 116 -2.07 -4.83 15.11
N LYS A 117 -2.31 -6.11 15.38
CA LYS A 117 -3.66 -6.67 15.51
C LYS A 117 -4.51 -5.92 16.55
N ARG A 118 -3.90 -5.48 17.65
CA ARG A 118 -4.61 -4.78 18.74
C ARG A 118 -5.01 -3.35 18.37
N THR A 119 -4.39 -2.75 17.38
CA THR A 119 -4.65 -1.38 16.93
C THR A 119 -5.44 -1.30 15.63
N ALA A 120 -5.47 -2.38 14.86
CA ALA A 120 -6.27 -2.51 13.65
C ALA A 120 -7.74 -2.76 14.00
N LYS A 121 -8.65 -2.31 13.13
CA LYS A 121 -10.10 -2.57 13.25
C LYS A 121 -10.47 -3.94 12.72
N ASN A 122 -9.85 -4.33 11.61
CA ASN A 122 -10.09 -5.58 10.91
C ASN A 122 -8.78 -6.26 10.51
N THR A 123 -8.82 -7.58 10.40
CA THR A 123 -7.83 -8.35 9.64
C THR A 123 -8.13 -8.20 8.16
N VAL A 124 -7.17 -7.68 7.40
CA VAL A 124 -7.26 -7.54 5.94
C VAL A 124 -6.57 -8.74 5.31
N PHE A 125 -7.33 -9.77 4.98
CA PHE A 125 -6.78 -11.03 4.52
C PHE A 125 -6.43 -11.00 3.03
N ALA A 126 -7.44 -10.98 2.18
CA ALA A 126 -7.29 -10.98 0.72
C ALA A 126 -8.60 -10.58 0.04
N ASP A 127 -8.53 -10.35 -1.29
CA ASP A 127 -9.66 -10.14 -2.18
C ASP A 127 -9.34 -10.69 -3.59
N GLY A 128 -10.33 -10.73 -4.48
CA GLY A 128 -10.17 -11.26 -5.83
C GLY A 128 -10.37 -12.77 -5.93
N ASN A 129 -9.90 -13.36 -7.03
CA ASN A 129 -10.11 -14.76 -7.35
C ASN A 129 -8.89 -15.62 -6.93
N PRO A 130 -9.02 -16.55 -5.97
CA PRO A 130 -7.91 -17.40 -5.54
C PRO A 130 -7.41 -18.38 -6.62
N ASP A 131 -8.22 -18.66 -7.65
CA ASP A 131 -7.85 -19.52 -8.77
C ASP A 131 -7.22 -18.74 -9.94
N ALA A 132 -7.07 -17.41 -9.79
CA ALA A 132 -6.47 -16.58 -10.82
C ALA A 132 -4.97 -16.85 -10.99
N PRO A 133 -4.43 -16.71 -12.21
CA PRO A 133 -3.03 -16.97 -12.49
C PRO A 133 -2.09 -15.92 -11.87
N VAL A 134 -2.60 -14.73 -11.51
CA VAL A 134 -1.80 -13.61 -10.99
C VAL A 134 -2.10 -13.38 -9.53
N MET A 135 -1.05 -13.29 -8.71
CA MET A 135 -1.15 -12.86 -7.31
C MET A 135 -0.46 -11.51 -7.13
N VAL A 136 -1.19 -10.53 -6.59
CA VAL A 136 -0.66 -9.20 -6.26
C VAL A 136 -0.41 -9.12 -4.76
N ILE A 137 0.79 -8.66 -4.37
CA ILE A 137 1.17 -8.54 -2.96
C ILE A 137 1.62 -7.10 -2.67
N GLY A 138 0.93 -6.43 -1.77
CA GLY A 138 1.28 -5.10 -1.29
C GLY A 138 2.00 -5.10 0.05
N GLU A 139 2.16 -3.93 0.64
CA GLU A 139 2.87 -3.72 1.91
C GLU A 139 1.98 -4.01 3.12
N ALA A 140 0.95 -3.22 3.32
CA ALA A 140 0.06 -3.24 4.47
C ALA A 140 -1.26 -2.52 4.17
N PRO A 141 -2.32 -2.75 4.95
CA PRO A 141 -3.58 -2.05 4.80
C PRO A 141 -3.47 -0.55 5.13
N GLY A 142 -4.18 0.28 4.38
CA GLY A 142 -4.46 1.67 4.71
C GLY A 142 -5.72 1.82 5.57
N ALA A 143 -6.20 3.06 5.70
CA ALA A 143 -7.36 3.36 6.56
C ALA A 143 -8.67 2.79 6.02
N ASP A 144 -8.87 2.83 4.71
CA ASP A 144 -10.08 2.28 4.08
C ASP A 144 -10.07 0.76 4.09
N GLU A 145 -8.91 0.15 3.85
CA GLU A 145 -8.71 -1.29 3.91
C GLU A 145 -8.98 -1.83 5.32
N ASP A 146 -8.43 -1.18 6.34
CA ASP A 146 -8.66 -1.53 7.75
C ASP A 146 -10.14 -1.37 8.15
N ARG A 147 -10.83 -0.37 7.60
CA ARG A 147 -12.26 -0.14 7.84
C ARG A 147 -13.15 -1.19 7.18
N LEU A 148 -12.79 -1.63 5.98
CA LEU A 148 -13.61 -2.53 5.15
C LEU A 148 -13.19 -4.01 5.25
N GLY A 149 -12.02 -4.30 5.82
CA GLY A 149 -11.47 -5.66 5.92
C GLY A 149 -11.00 -6.23 4.58
N LYS A 150 -10.79 -5.39 3.55
CA LYS A 150 -10.38 -5.80 2.20
C LYS A 150 -9.14 -5.04 1.74
N PRO A 151 -8.17 -5.70 1.05
CA PRO A 151 -6.98 -5.04 0.55
C PRO A 151 -7.27 -4.16 -0.67
N PHE A 152 -6.54 -3.04 -0.79
CA PHE A 152 -6.56 -2.18 -1.97
C PHE A 152 -7.97 -1.69 -2.38
N VAL A 153 -8.73 -1.15 -1.44
CA VAL A 153 -10.07 -0.57 -1.68
C VAL A 153 -10.09 0.95 -1.65
N GLY A 154 -9.05 1.59 -1.10
CA GLY A 154 -8.88 3.04 -1.12
C GLY A 154 -8.48 3.58 -2.50
N VAL A 155 -8.22 4.90 -2.60
CA VAL A 155 -7.87 5.58 -3.86
C VAL A 155 -6.70 4.93 -4.59
N SER A 156 -5.67 4.48 -3.87
CA SER A 156 -4.53 3.78 -4.46
C SER A 156 -4.89 2.40 -5.00
N GLY A 157 -5.82 1.70 -4.34
CA GLY A 157 -6.32 0.40 -4.81
C GLY A 157 -7.16 0.54 -6.07
N GLN A 158 -8.04 1.53 -6.14
CA GLN A 158 -8.81 1.85 -7.34
C GLN A 158 -7.92 2.23 -8.53
N LEU A 159 -6.78 2.90 -8.29
CA LEU A 159 -5.80 3.13 -9.35
C LEU A 159 -5.18 1.81 -9.81
N LEU A 160 -4.83 0.91 -8.89
CA LEU A 160 -4.28 -0.41 -9.23
C LEU A 160 -5.26 -1.22 -10.09
N ASP A 161 -6.54 -1.24 -9.72
CA ASP A 161 -7.57 -1.94 -10.50
C ASP A 161 -7.61 -1.43 -11.93
N ARG A 162 -7.71 -0.09 -12.11
CA ARG A 162 -7.69 0.51 -13.45
C ARG A 162 -6.42 0.20 -14.23
N MET A 163 -5.27 0.15 -13.57
CA MET A 163 -4.01 -0.20 -14.21
C MET A 163 -4.00 -1.65 -14.70
N LEU A 164 -4.51 -2.59 -13.91
CA LEU A 164 -4.59 -4.01 -14.25
C LEU A 164 -5.67 -4.28 -15.30
N GLU A 165 -6.80 -3.59 -15.24
CA GLU A 165 -7.85 -3.65 -16.27
C GLU A 165 -7.33 -3.30 -17.67
N LEU A 166 -6.40 -2.34 -17.80
CA LEU A 166 -5.78 -1.97 -19.08
C LEU A 166 -5.01 -3.12 -19.75
N ILE A 167 -4.64 -4.15 -19.00
CA ILE A 167 -3.98 -5.36 -19.50
C ILE A 167 -4.88 -6.60 -19.39
N GLY A 168 -6.21 -6.39 -19.26
CA GLY A 168 -7.20 -7.45 -19.24
C GLY A 168 -7.35 -8.20 -17.91
N LEU A 169 -6.79 -7.68 -16.82
CA LEU A 169 -6.90 -8.27 -15.49
C LEU A 169 -7.94 -7.53 -14.64
N ASP A 170 -9.10 -8.12 -14.47
CA ASP A 170 -10.17 -7.62 -13.60
C ASP A 170 -10.06 -8.25 -12.20
N ARG A 171 -10.49 -7.51 -11.17
CA ARG A 171 -10.36 -7.95 -9.77
C ARG A 171 -11.14 -9.21 -9.47
N ALA A 172 -12.31 -9.39 -10.06
CA ALA A 172 -13.18 -10.52 -9.73
C ALA A 172 -12.66 -11.86 -10.31
N THR A 173 -11.91 -11.81 -11.40
CA THR A 173 -11.53 -13.01 -12.17
C THR A 173 -10.05 -13.13 -12.48
N GLY A 174 -9.36 -12.01 -12.68
CA GLY A 174 -8.01 -11.96 -13.28
C GLY A 174 -6.87 -12.08 -12.27
N PHE A 175 -7.08 -11.69 -11.03
CA PHE A 175 -6.03 -11.73 -10.01
C PHE A 175 -6.55 -11.95 -8.60
N TYR A 176 -5.64 -12.40 -7.74
CA TYR A 176 -5.81 -12.48 -6.29
C TYR A 176 -4.89 -11.48 -5.60
N ILE A 177 -5.35 -10.78 -4.55
CA ILE A 177 -4.60 -9.69 -3.96
C ILE A 177 -4.56 -9.76 -2.44
N THR A 178 -3.38 -9.53 -1.87
CA THR A 178 -3.13 -9.48 -0.42
C THR A 178 -2.00 -8.49 -0.09
N ASN A 179 -1.58 -8.43 1.17
CA ASN A 179 -0.46 -7.64 1.66
C ASN A 179 0.52 -8.51 2.47
N ILE A 180 1.77 -8.01 2.65
CA ILE A 180 2.72 -8.62 3.59
C ILE A 180 2.16 -8.61 5.00
N LEU A 181 1.58 -7.49 5.45
CA LEU A 181 0.94 -7.36 6.75
C LEU A 181 -0.58 -7.43 6.62
N PRO A 182 -1.27 -8.27 7.43
CA PRO A 182 -2.73 -8.32 7.43
C PRO A 182 -3.37 -7.25 8.33
N TRP A 183 -2.59 -6.46 9.06
CA TRP A 183 -3.06 -5.42 9.98
C TRP A 183 -2.42 -4.08 9.68
N ARG A 184 -3.22 -3.02 9.79
CA ARG A 184 -2.80 -1.66 9.52
C ARG A 184 -1.82 -1.12 10.56
N PRO A 185 -0.62 -0.64 10.18
CA PRO A 185 0.25 0.09 11.08
C PRO A 185 -0.37 1.44 11.49
N PRO A 186 -0.27 1.85 12.77
CA PRO A 186 -0.80 3.13 13.25
C PRO A 186 -0.31 4.30 12.41
N GLY A 187 -1.24 5.18 12.00
CA GLY A 187 -0.91 6.35 11.17
C GLY A 187 -0.40 6.02 9.76
N ASN A 188 -0.59 4.80 9.26
CA ASN A 188 -0.04 4.30 7.98
C ASN A 188 1.50 4.44 7.91
N ARG A 189 2.20 4.32 9.05
CA ARG A 189 3.66 4.28 9.04
C ARG A 189 4.19 3.05 8.30
N THR A 190 5.41 3.13 7.83
CA THR A 190 6.10 1.95 7.29
C THR A 190 6.22 0.87 8.37
N PRO A 191 5.95 -0.41 8.05
CA PRO A 191 6.16 -1.53 8.95
C PRO A 191 7.63 -1.66 9.39
N THR A 192 7.85 -2.09 10.63
CA THR A 192 9.18 -2.45 11.11
C THR A 192 9.65 -3.77 10.50
N SER A 193 10.97 -4.00 10.50
CA SER A 193 11.53 -5.29 10.04
C SER A 193 11.03 -6.46 10.88
N ALA A 194 10.79 -6.26 12.17
CA ALA A 194 10.27 -7.28 13.06
C ALA A 194 8.79 -7.61 12.76
N GLU A 195 7.95 -6.61 12.52
CA GLU A 195 6.56 -6.81 12.07
C GLU A 195 6.49 -7.57 10.74
N ILE A 196 7.37 -7.23 9.79
CA ILE A 196 7.50 -7.93 8.51
C ILE A 196 7.92 -9.39 8.73
N ALA A 197 8.96 -9.63 9.50
CA ALA A 197 9.47 -10.98 9.78
C ALA A 197 8.43 -11.88 10.46
N LEU A 198 7.61 -11.29 11.34
CA LEU A 198 6.52 -11.98 12.02
C LEU A 198 5.36 -12.36 11.08
N CYS A 199 5.04 -11.51 10.10
CA CYS A 199 3.92 -11.74 9.18
C CYS A 199 4.33 -12.54 7.93
N LEU A 200 5.62 -12.57 7.58
CA LEU A 200 6.12 -13.22 6.36
C LEU A 200 5.71 -14.70 6.24
N PRO A 201 5.76 -15.54 7.29
CA PRO A 201 5.32 -16.94 7.18
C PRO A 201 3.89 -17.12 6.69
N PHE A 202 2.99 -16.20 7.05
CA PHE A 202 1.60 -16.24 6.59
C PHE A 202 1.49 -15.93 5.09
N VAL A 203 2.30 -14.98 4.57
CA VAL A 203 2.32 -14.64 3.14
C VAL A 203 2.95 -15.77 2.32
N GLU A 204 4.02 -16.38 2.80
CA GLU A 204 4.64 -17.55 2.17
C GLU A 204 3.65 -18.71 2.09
N ARG A 205 2.91 -18.97 3.17
CA ARG A 205 1.84 -19.97 3.16
C ARG A 205 0.71 -19.61 2.21
N HIS A 206 0.36 -18.34 2.14
CA HIS A 206 -0.65 -17.83 1.21
C HIS A 206 -0.27 -18.12 -0.24
N ILE A 207 0.97 -17.82 -0.64
CA ILE A 207 1.50 -18.11 -1.96
C ILE A 207 1.48 -19.63 -2.24
N ALA A 208 1.89 -20.44 -1.25
CA ALA A 208 1.90 -21.90 -1.39
C ALA A 208 0.50 -22.52 -1.55
N LEU A 209 -0.54 -21.89 -0.98
CA LEU A 209 -1.93 -22.34 -1.12
C LEU A 209 -2.57 -21.87 -2.41
N VAL A 210 -2.34 -20.62 -2.83
CA VAL A 210 -2.87 -20.05 -4.09
C VAL A 210 -2.19 -20.64 -5.32
N ARG A 211 -0.87 -20.93 -5.23
CA ARG A 211 -0.06 -21.45 -6.35
C ARG A 211 -0.16 -20.61 -7.63
N PRO A 212 0.06 -19.30 -7.54
CA PRO A 212 -0.09 -18.43 -8.70
C PRO A 212 0.93 -18.78 -9.78
N LYS A 213 0.57 -18.54 -11.06
CA LYS A 213 1.51 -18.66 -12.18
C LYS A 213 2.49 -17.49 -12.22
N MET A 214 2.14 -16.36 -11.58
CA MET A 214 2.95 -15.14 -11.54
C MET A 214 2.65 -14.30 -10.29
N ILE A 215 3.66 -13.62 -9.75
CA ILE A 215 3.51 -12.69 -8.61
C ILE A 215 3.86 -11.27 -9.05
N VAL A 216 3.03 -10.31 -8.67
CA VAL A 216 3.25 -8.86 -8.84
C VAL A 216 3.41 -8.22 -7.47
N LEU A 217 4.59 -7.64 -7.20
CA LEU A 217 4.92 -7.01 -5.93
C LEU A 217 4.70 -5.49 -6.03
N ALA A 218 3.65 -4.99 -5.37
CA ALA A 218 3.28 -3.58 -5.41
C ALA A 218 4.06 -2.77 -4.36
N GLY A 219 5.16 -2.18 -4.78
CA GLY A 219 5.99 -1.27 -3.96
C GLY A 219 7.26 -1.89 -3.37
N GLY A 220 8.07 -1.00 -2.79
CA GLY A 220 9.42 -1.36 -2.35
C GLY A 220 9.48 -2.30 -1.15
N VAL A 221 8.52 -2.23 -0.23
CA VAL A 221 8.50 -3.11 0.96
C VAL A 221 8.18 -4.53 0.53
N ALA A 222 7.12 -4.74 -0.27
CA ALA A 222 6.78 -6.05 -0.80
C ALA A 222 7.92 -6.65 -1.64
N ALA A 223 8.57 -5.84 -2.50
CA ALA A 223 9.70 -6.27 -3.31
C ALA A 223 10.89 -6.70 -2.46
N LYS A 224 11.30 -5.90 -1.48
CA LYS A 224 12.44 -6.24 -0.60
C LYS A 224 12.17 -7.47 0.24
N THR A 225 10.96 -7.63 0.73
CA THR A 225 10.56 -8.74 1.59
C THR A 225 10.57 -10.05 0.81
N ILE A 226 9.82 -10.13 -0.27
CA ILE A 226 9.64 -11.38 -1.03
C ILE A 226 10.93 -11.77 -1.79
N LEU A 227 11.61 -10.79 -2.39
CA LEU A 227 12.83 -11.05 -3.15
C LEU A 227 14.09 -11.09 -2.29
N SER A 228 13.99 -10.88 -0.97
CA SER A 228 15.12 -10.83 -0.03
C SER A 228 16.26 -9.92 -0.53
N THR A 229 15.92 -8.75 -1.11
CA THR A 229 16.87 -7.82 -1.72
C THR A 229 16.99 -6.52 -0.92
N SER A 230 18.19 -5.94 -0.90
CA SER A 230 18.42 -4.59 -0.37
C SER A 230 18.17 -3.48 -1.39
N ASP A 231 18.03 -3.83 -2.67
CA ASP A 231 17.81 -2.86 -3.74
C ASP A 231 16.50 -2.08 -3.58
N GLY A 232 16.56 -0.78 -3.89
CA GLY A 232 15.35 0.07 -3.90
C GLY A 232 14.46 -0.22 -5.10
N ILE A 233 13.19 0.19 -4.99
CA ILE A 233 12.17 -0.04 -6.03
C ILE A 233 12.59 0.50 -7.42
N MET A 234 13.34 1.59 -7.48
CA MET A 234 13.83 2.16 -8.73
C MET A 234 14.76 1.23 -9.53
N LYS A 235 15.43 0.29 -8.83
CA LYS A 235 16.31 -0.70 -9.45
C LYS A 235 15.62 -2.05 -9.67
N THR A 236 14.60 -2.36 -8.86
CA THR A 236 13.92 -3.66 -8.86
C THR A 236 12.71 -3.69 -9.79
N ARG A 237 12.00 -2.55 -9.94
CA ARG A 237 10.78 -2.50 -10.78
C ARG A 237 11.05 -2.89 -12.24
N GLY A 238 10.07 -3.51 -12.84
CA GLY A 238 10.11 -3.89 -14.26
C GLY A 238 11.08 -5.02 -14.60
N ARG A 239 11.74 -5.60 -13.60
CA ARG A 239 12.62 -6.76 -13.77
C ARG A 239 11.94 -8.01 -13.30
N TRP A 240 12.14 -9.11 -14.03
CA TRP A 240 11.65 -10.43 -13.66
C TRP A 240 12.66 -11.15 -12.78
N PHE A 241 12.12 -11.84 -11.76
CA PHE A 241 12.84 -12.67 -10.81
C PHE A 241 12.15 -14.03 -10.72
N ASP A 242 12.92 -15.07 -10.46
CA ASP A 242 12.41 -16.41 -10.18
C ASP A 242 12.31 -16.59 -8.66
N TYR A 243 11.13 -16.30 -8.09
CA TYR A 243 10.89 -16.51 -6.68
C TYR A 243 10.61 -18.00 -6.39
N ARG A 244 11.25 -18.53 -5.34
CA ARG A 244 11.09 -19.93 -4.91
C ARG A 244 10.43 -19.95 -3.54
N PRO A 245 9.09 -19.99 -3.46
CA PRO A 245 8.40 -20.11 -2.19
C PRO A 245 8.57 -21.51 -1.61
N ASP A 246 8.62 -21.60 -0.29
CA ASP A 246 8.58 -22.87 0.40
C ASP A 246 7.28 -23.61 0.08
N GLY A 247 7.38 -24.91 -0.28
CA GLY A 247 6.24 -25.75 -0.62
C GLY A 247 5.81 -25.72 -2.09
N LEU A 248 6.53 -25.00 -2.98
CA LEU A 248 6.38 -25.12 -4.42
C LEU A 248 7.66 -25.69 -5.07
N GLU A 249 7.49 -26.65 -5.96
CA GLU A 249 8.63 -27.28 -6.65
C GLU A 249 9.25 -26.39 -7.72
N THR A 250 8.42 -25.57 -8.36
CA THR A 250 8.83 -24.69 -9.46
C THR A 250 8.90 -23.23 -9.02
N PRO A 251 9.90 -22.47 -9.49
CA PRO A 251 9.94 -21.05 -9.23
C PRO A 251 8.77 -20.32 -9.88
N VAL A 252 8.28 -19.27 -9.22
CA VAL A 252 7.19 -18.43 -9.71
C VAL A 252 7.78 -17.14 -10.29
N PRO A 253 7.55 -16.83 -11.56
CA PRO A 253 7.94 -15.56 -12.16
C PRO A 253 7.35 -14.40 -11.35
N THR A 254 8.22 -13.50 -10.91
CA THR A 254 7.86 -12.41 -9.99
C THR A 254 8.40 -11.10 -10.49
N ILE A 255 7.57 -10.06 -10.52
CA ILE A 255 7.95 -8.71 -10.92
C ILE A 255 7.57 -7.70 -9.85
N ALA A 256 8.41 -6.69 -9.63
CA ALA A 256 8.09 -5.55 -8.78
C ALA A 256 7.60 -4.37 -9.63
N ILE A 257 6.58 -3.67 -9.14
CA ILE A 257 6.04 -2.44 -9.73
C ILE A 257 6.03 -1.31 -8.71
N PHE A 258 5.86 -0.07 -9.17
CA PHE A 258 5.60 1.04 -8.24
C PHE A 258 4.31 0.82 -7.46
N HIS A 259 4.32 1.15 -6.17
CA HIS A 259 3.09 1.19 -5.40
C HIS A 259 2.15 2.28 -5.95
N PRO A 260 0.85 2.01 -6.15
CA PRO A 260 -0.07 2.99 -6.74
C PRO A 260 -0.13 4.32 -5.97
N ALA A 261 -0.01 4.29 -4.64
CA ALA A 261 0.06 5.51 -3.83
C ALA A 261 1.28 6.39 -4.16
N TYR A 262 2.38 5.81 -4.63
CA TYR A 262 3.52 6.59 -5.14
C TYR A 262 3.19 7.26 -6.46
N LEU A 263 2.48 6.59 -7.36
CA LEU A 263 2.07 7.13 -8.67
C LEU A 263 1.07 8.28 -8.53
N LEU A 264 0.24 8.27 -7.47
CA LEU A 264 -0.66 9.39 -7.15
C LEU A 264 0.12 10.64 -6.74
N ARG A 265 1.25 10.47 -6.02
CA ARG A 265 2.13 11.59 -5.61
C ARG A 265 3.14 12.00 -6.68
N SER A 266 3.43 11.11 -7.63
CA SER A 266 4.46 11.31 -8.67
C SER A 266 3.93 10.86 -10.03
N PRO A 267 2.99 11.63 -10.64
CA PRO A 267 2.32 11.23 -11.88
C PRO A 267 3.28 10.99 -13.06
N ALA A 268 4.40 11.68 -13.10
CA ALA A 268 5.44 11.49 -14.13
C ALA A 268 5.96 10.04 -14.23
N GLN A 269 5.84 9.26 -13.13
CA GLN A 269 6.26 7.85 -13.09
C GLN A 269 5.23 6.88 -13.70
N LYS A 270 4.02 7.35 -14.05
CA LYS A 270 2.99 6.51 -14.70
C LYS A 270 3.47 5.92 -16.02
N ARG A 271 4.33 6.63 -16.76
CA ARG A 271 4.93 6.12 -18.00
C ARG A 271 5.78 4.87 -17.75
N GLU A 272 6.56 4.86 -16.68
CA GLU A 272 7.36 3.70 -16.31
C GLU A 272 6.49 2.55 -15.79
N ALA A 273 5.45 2.88 -15.00
CA ALA A 273 4.48 1.88 -14.55
C ALA A 273 3.75 1.22 -15.73
N TRP A 274 3.43 1.99 -16.79
CA TRP A 274 2.82 1.44 -18.01
C TRP A 274 3.71 0.39 -18.70
N ARG A 275 5.03 0.64 -18.77
CA ARG A 275 5.97 -0.35 -19.30
C ARG A 275 6.00 -1.64 -18.50
N ASP A 276 5.91 -1.54 -17.16
CA ASP A 276 5.83 -2.71 -16.30
C ASP A 276 4.55 -3.50 -16.56
N LEU A 277 3.40 -2.81 -16.73
CA LEU A 277 2.12 -3.46 -17.03
C LEU A 277 2.14 -4.19 -18.37
N LEU A 278 2.71 -3.59 -19.42
CA LEU A 278 2.86 -4.28 -20.70
C LEU A 278 3.70 -5.56 -20.57
N SER A 279 4.80 -5.49 -19.82
CA SER A 279 5.62 -6.67 -19.54
C SER A 279 4.88 -7.76 -18.75
N ILE A 280 3.97 -7.37 -17.83
CA ILE A 280 3.09 -8.29 -17.11
C ILE A 280 2.12 -8.96 -18.08
N GLY A 281 1.45 -8.20 -18.96
CA GLY A 281 0.54 -8.74 -19.98
C GLY A 281 1.22 -9.74 -20.90
N GLU A 282 2.37 -9.38 -21.48
CA GLU A 282 3.16 -10.28 -22.33
C GLU A 282 3.56 -11.59 -21.62
N LYS A 283 3.95 -11.48 -20.35
CA LYS A 283 4.33 -12.66 -19.55
C LYS A 283 3.14 -13.53 -19.24
N LEU A 284 1.98 -12.93 -18.96
CA LEU A 284 0.74 -13.66 -18.70
C LEU A 284 0.31 -14.46 -19.93
N ASP A 285 0.35 -13.85 -21.12
CA ASP A 285 0.03 -14.53 -22.38
C ASP A 285 0.92 -15.76 -22.60
N GLN A 286 2.23 -15.63 -22.33
CA GLN A 286 3.18 -16.75 -22.41
C GLN A 286 2.84 -17.90 -21.44
N LEU A 287 2.40 -17.58 -20.21
CA LEU A 287 2.10 -18.54 -19.16
C LEU A 287 0.71 -19.20 -19.31
N THR A 288 -0.17 -18.61 -20.12
CA THR A 288 -1.54 -19.11 -20.35
C THR A 288 -1.72 -19.77 -21.71
N ALA A 289 -0.83 -19.50 -22.68
CA ALA A 289 -0.84 -20.13 -24.01
C ALA A 289 -0.25 -21.55 -24.04
N GLY A 290 0.34 -22.04 -22.96
CA GLY A 290 0.88 -23.39 -22.81
C GLY A 290 0.03 -24.20 -21.82
#